data_812833b374c5155c329df16c5d776053
#
_entry.id   812833b374c5155c329df16c5d776053
#
_cell.length_a   1.000
_cell.length_b   1.000
_cell.length_c   1.000
_cell.angle_alpha   90.00
_cell.angle_beta   90.00
_cell.angle_gamma   90.00
#
_symmetry.space_group_name_H-M   'P 1'
#
loop_
_entity.id
_entity.type
_entity.pdbx_description
1 polymer ?
#
loop_
_entity_poly.entity_id
_entity_poly.type
_entity_poly.pdbx_seq_one_letter_code
_entity_poly.pdbx_strand_id
1 'polypeptide(L)'
;MLTVTSQATALRRSTFSSKPYFTFLLELLQKDWLHPAVSEIKADPEQWMDALMAGIVSSADTGNEELVIATRAALCEFCEQSTANTDAVCTSLARNLKTWQGTDRVLVPTLEVVAYLFHVGIFARCGDVNYKNLCLQAQKACYKTGNVRKIEACIRVYGAVAELGRSGDDLLRGRDGIREARVRLGALLFHPWPRVKSMVVDEVWGLLHDDPAAERLQGVDWGRADKARIKTVVGDLGLV
;
A
#
# COMPACT_ATOMS: atom_id res chain seq x y z
N MET A 1 -15.50 19.36 7.06
CA MET A 1 -14.57 18.58 6.21
C MET A 1 -13.39 19.39 5.67
N LEU A 2 -13.57 20.63 5.24
CA LEU A 2 -12.49 21.54 4.78
C LEU A 2 -11.45 21.88 5.87
N THR A 3 -11.80 21.79 7.15
CA THR A 3 -10.94 22.17 8.28
C THR A 3 -9.79 21.21 8.54
N VAL A 4 -9.97 19.89 8.41
CA VAL A 4 -8.91 18.90 8.70
C VAL A 4 -7.85 18.90 7.59
N THR A 5 -8.26 18.97 6.33
CA THR A 5 -7.33 19.08 5.19
C THR A 5 -6.63 20.44 5.15
N SER A 6 -7.31 21.52 5.56
CA SER A 6 -6.73 22.86 5.67
C SER A 6 -5.69 22.93 6.79
N GLN A 7 -5.93 22.29 7.93
CA GLN A 7 -4.98 22.24 9.06
C GLN A 7 -3.77 21.38 8.76
N ALA A 8 -3.95 20.23 8.09
CA ALA A 8 -2.84 19.42 7.61
C ALA A 8 -1.95 20.20 6.61
N THR A 9 -2.53 21.10 5.83
CA THR A 9 -1.78 21.98 4.91
C THR A 9 -1.07 23.12 5.67
N ALA A 10 -1.63 23.61 6.75
CA ALA A 10 -1.00 24.66 7.59
C ALA A 10 0.20 24.10 8.40
N LEU A 11 0.17 22.85 8.83
CA LEU A 11 1.28 22.17 9.51
C LEU A 11 2.54 22.01 8.64
N ARG A 12 2.40 22.02 7.31
CA ARG A 12 3.54 22.04 6.38
C ARG A 12 4.47 23.24 6.56
N ARG A 13 4.02 24.28 7.23
CA ARG A 13 4.76 25.52 7.44
C ARG A 13 5.31 25.69 8.86
N SER A 14 4.99 24.77 9.78
CA SER A 14 5.44 24.87 11.16
C SER A 14 6.57 23.87 11.44
N THR A 15 7.55 24.33 12.22
CA THR A 15 8.69 23.54 12.74
C THR A 15 8.29 22.61 13.89
N PHE A 16 6.99 22.41 14.15
CA PHE A 16 6.49 21.50 15.18
C PHE A 16 6.57 20.04 14.72
N SER A 17 6.91 19.15 15.62
CA SER A 17 6.92 17.70 15.41
C SER A 17 5.55 17.24 14.89
N SER A 18 5.51 16.73 13.66
CA SER A 18 4.27 16.33 12.99
C SER A 18 3.66 15.05 13.58
N LYS A 19 4.49 14.20 14.21
CA LYS A 19 4.05 12.92 14.78
C LYS A 19 2.99 13.12 15.89
N PRO A 20 3.17 13.95 16.93
CA PRO A 20 2.14 14.17 17.95
C PRO A 20 0.82 14.67 17.38
N TYR A 21 0.85 15.43 16.30
CA TYR A 21 -0.37 15.89 15.65
C TYR A 21 -1.14 14.75 14.96
N PHE A 22 -0.47 13.89 14.23
CA PHE A 22 -1.11 12.73 13.61
C PHE A 22 -1.60 11.73 14.66
N THR A 23 -0.82 11.48 15.71
CA THR A 23 -1.24 10.66 16.85
C THR A 23 -2.50 11.25 17.50
N PHE A 24 -2.53 12.55 17.77
CA PHE A 24 -3.71 13.23 18.31
C PHE A 24 -4.95 13.09 17.41
N LEU A 25 -4.81 13.27 16.09
CA LEU A 25 -5.92 13.09 15.14
C LEU A 25 -6.46 11.66 15.15
N LEU A 26 -5.59 10.67 15.26
CA LEU A 26 -5.98 9.27 15.33
C LEU A 26 -6.64 8.91 16.67
N GLU A 27 -6.10 9.43 17.78
CA GLU A 27 -6.69 9.26 19.11
C GLU A 27 -8.06 9.90 19.25
N LEU A 28 -8.31 11.01 18.53
CA LEU A 28 -9.64 11.64 18.51
C LEU A 28 -10.72 10.70 17.98
N LEU A 29 -10.37 9.73 17.11
CA LEU A 29 -11.32 8.73 16.60
C LEU A 29 -11.79 7.76 17.67
N GLN A 30 -11.00 7.54 18.72
CA GLN A 30 -11.32 6.61 19.81
C GLN A 30 -12.19 7.22 20.91
N LYS A 31 -12.38 8.56 20.90
CA LYS A 31 -13.06 9.24 21.99
C LYS A 31 -14.54 9.43 21.70
N ASP A 32 -15.38 8.80 22.50
CA ASP A 32 -16.84 8.86 22.41
C ASP A 32 -17.43 10.27 22.39
N TRP A 33 -16.70 11.27 22.94
CA TRP A 33 -17.16 12.65 22.96
C TRP A 33 -17.18 13.35 21.59
N LEU A 34 -16.49 12.78 20.58
CA LEU A 34 -16.60 13.23 19.19
C LEU A 34 -17.89 12.75 18.52
N HIS A 35 -18.50 11.70 19.03
CA HIS A 35 -19.72 11.12 18.51
C HIS A 35 -20.86 12.14 18.35
N PRO A 36 -21.16 13.02 19.35
CA PRO A 36 -22.23 14.01 19.19
C PRO A 36 -21.94 15.06 18.13
N ALA A 37 -20.69 15.54 18.03
CA ALA A 37 -20.30 16.54 17.04
C ALA A 37 -20.27 15.96 15.61
N VAL A 38 -19.96 14.66 15.47
CA VAL A 38 -19.96 13.94 14.19
C VAL A 38 -21.40 13.58 13.78
N SER A 39 -22.30 13.27 14.74
CA SER A 39 -23.70 12.97 14.47
C SER A 39 -24.47 14.18 13.94
N GLU A 40 -24.13 15.40 14.35
CA GLU A 40 -24.69 16.62 13.77
C GLU A 40 -24.32 16.82 12.30
N ILE A 41 -23.16 16.30 11.87
CA ILE A 41 -22.70 16.37 10.47
C ILE A 41 -23.32 15.24 9.63
N LYS A 42 -24.05 14.27 10.23
CA LYS A 42 -24.59 13.07 9.57
C LYS A 42 -23.54 12.30 8.75
N ALA A 43 -22.27 12.41 9.09
CA ALA A 43 -21.21 11.69 8.43
C ALA A 43 -21.18 10.25 8.95
N ASP A 44 -21.22 9.28 8.05
CA ASP A 44 -20.92 7.90 8.35
C ASP A 44 -19.51 7.83 8.97
N PRO A 45 -19.33 7.19 10.15
CA PRO A 45 -18.03 7.05 10.80
C PRO A 45 -16.94 6.47 9.88
N GLU A 46 -17.32 5.57 8.98
CA GLU A 46 -16.40 5.00 7.98
C GLU A 46 -15.94 6.05 6.97
N GLN A 47 -16.83 6.91 6.48
CA GLN A 47 -16.46 8.00 5.57
C GLN A 47 -15.55 9.01 6.24
N TRP A 48 -15.73 9.22 7.54
CA TRP A 48 -14.86 10.11 8.31
C TRP A 48 -13.45 9.56 8.42
N MET A 49 -13.34 8.26 8.75
CA MET A 49 -12.05 7.55 8.79
C MET A 49 -11.37 7.57 7.42
N ASP A 50 -12.09 7.32 6.34
CA ASP A 50 -11.56 7.33 4.99
C ASP A 50 -11.03 8.72 4.59
N ALA A 51 -11.76 9.78 4.93
CA ALA A 51 -11.33 11.16 4.68
C ALA A 51 -10.10 11.54 5.51
N LEU A 52 -10.04 11.10 6.78
CA LEU A 52 -8.89 11.34 7.64
C LEU A 52 -7.65 10.62 7.11
N MET A 53 -7.76 9.35 6.75
CA MET A 53 -6.66 8.59 6.15
C MET A 53 -6.17 9.22 4.86
N ALA A 54 -7.07 9.64 3.96
CA ALA A 54 -6.70 10.36 2.75
C ALA A 54 -5.95 11.68 3.05
N GLY A 55 -6.38 12.42 4.07
CA GLY A 55 -5.72 13.64 4.53
C GLY A 55 -4.32 13.39 5.08
N ILE A 56 -4.17 12.38 5.94
CA ILE A 56 -2.89 11.99 6.56
C ILE A 56 -1.89 11.56 5.47
N VAL A 57 -2.26 10.62 4.60
CA VAL A 57 -1.35 10.09 3.56
C VAL A 57 -0.98 11.16 2.53
N SER A 58 -1.92 12.00 2.11
CA SER A 58 -1.64 13.09 1.15
C SER A 58 -0.76 14.18 1.72
N SER A 59 -0.76 14.36 3.05
CA SER A 59 0.14 15.30 3.74
C SER A 59 1.59 14.82 3.69
N ALA A 60 1.82 13.51 3.70
CA ALA A 60 3.14 12.90 3.58
C ALA A 60 3.72 12.96 2.15
N ASP A 61 2.91 13.22 1.12
CA ASP A 61 3.34 13.20 -0.30
C ASP A 61 4.21 14.40 -0.73
N THR A 62 4.47 15.36 0.12
CA THR A 62 5.01 16.66 -0.31
C THR A 62 6.53 16.80 -0.33
N GLY A 63 7.24 15.66 -0.33
CA GLY A 63 8.71 15.66 -0.38
C GLY A 63 9.38 16.04 0.95
N ASN A 64 8.61 16.15 2.03
CA ASN A 64 9.15 16.29 3.37
C ASN A 64 9.28 14.92 4.03
N GLU A 65 10.51 14.42 4.10
CA GLU A 65 10.83 13.12 4.67
C GLU A 65 10.37 12.99 6.13
N GLU A 66 10.46 14.06 6.92
CA GLU A 66 10.00 14.08 8.31
C GLU A 66 8.50 13.82 8.42
N LEU A 67 7.69 14.35 7.49
CA LEU A 67 6.25 14.09 7.45
C LEU A 67 5.93 12.64 7.10
N VAL A 68 6.70 12.05 6.17
CA VAL A 68 6.56 10.63 5.82
C VAL A 68 6.86 9.74 7.03
N ILE A 69 7.98 10.01 7.72
CA ILE A 69 8.38 9.26 8.92
C ILE A 69 7.34 9.43 10.04
N ALA A 70 6.90 10.67 10.30
CA ALA A 70 5.92 10.98 11.32
C ALA A 70 4.56 10.29 11.07
N THR A 71 4.11 10.30 9.80
CA THR A 71 2.87 9.62 9.39
C THR A 71 2.96 8.12 9.63
N ARG A 72 4.04 7.49 9.17
CA ARG A 72 4.26 6.05 9.32
C ARG A 72 4.33 5.64 10.80
N ALA A 73 5.07 6.39 11.61
CA ALA A 73 5.19 6.13 13.04
C ALA A 73 3.85 6.27 13.77
N ALA A 74 3.07 7.33 13.50
CA ALA A 74 1.76 7.53 14.11
C ALA A 74 0.77 6.43 13.74
N LEU A 75 0.74 6.00 12.46
CA LEU A 75 -0.12 4.90 12.02
C LEU A 75 0.27 3.58 12.68
N CYS A 76 1.56 3.26 12.80
CA CYS A 76 2.02 2.06 13.48
C CYS A 76 1.59 2.06 14.95
N GLU A 77 1.89 3.12 15.69
CA GLU A 77 1.51 3.24 17.11
C GLU A 77 0.00 3.10 17.32
N PHE A 78 -0.80 3.72 16.46
CA PHE A 78 -2.25 3.61 16.54
C PHE A 78 -2.75 2.19 16.27
N CYS A 79 -2.21 1.52 15.26
CA CYS A 79 -2.56 0.13 14.93
C CYS A 79 -2.14 -0.85 16.04
N GLU A 80 -1.02 -0.61 16.72
CA GLU A 80 -0.51 -1.47 17.79
C GLU A 80 -1.35 -1.43 19.06
N GLN A 81 -2.17 -0.39 19.25
CA GLN A 81 -3.02 -0.25 20.44
C GLN A 81 -4.15 -1.29 20.48
N SER A 82 -4.71 -1.68 19.32
CA SER A 82 -5.76 -2.70 19.24
C SER A 82 -5.93 -3.27 17.82
N THR A 83 -6.48 -4.48 17.74
CA THR A 83 -6.88 -5.10 16.46
C THR A 83 -7.94 -4.27 15.74
N ALA A 84 -8.90 -3.68 16.47
CA ALA A 84 -9.92 -2.81 15.90
C ALA A 84 -9.32 -1.59 15.19
N ASN A 85 -8.26 -0.99 15.75
CA ASN A 85 -7.55 0.11 15.10
C ASN A 85 -6.83 -0.37 13.84
N THR A 86 -6.19 -1.54 13.89
CA THR A 86 -5.56 -2.16 12.73
C THR A 86 -6.57 -2.36 11.61
N ASP A 87 -7.71 -2.98 11.91
CA ASP A 87 -8.76 -3.24 10.92
C ASP A 87 -9.34 -1.92 10.35
N ALA A 88 -9.58 -0.93 11.21
CA ALA A 88 -10.09 0.38 10.78
C ALA A 88 -9.14 1.09 9.81
N VAL A 89 -7.84 1.14 10.12
CA VAL A 89 -6.81 1.77 9.27
C VAL A 89 -6.67 1.01 7.95
N CYS A 90 -6.48 -0.31 8.01
CA CYS A 90 -6.22 -1.11 6.82
C CYS A 90 -7.43 -1.13 5.87
N THR A 91 -8.65 -1.26 6.41
CA THR A 91 -9.89 -1.23 5.63
C THR A 91 -10.11 0.14 4.99
N SER A 92 -9.86 1.22 5.74
CA SER A 92 -9.96 2.58 5.21
C SER A 92 -8.96 2.84 4.08
N LEU A 93 -7.69 2.43 4.24
CA LEU A 93 -6.69 2.55 3.17
C LEU A 93 -7.09 1.74 1.93
N ALA A 94 -7.62 0.53 2.10
CA ALA A 94 -8.11 -0.30 1.00
C ALA A 94 -9.31 0.35 0.27
N ARG A 95 -10.26 0.97 1.00
CA ARG A 95 -11.38 1.74 0.41
C ARG A 95 -10.86 2.97 -0.33
N ASN A 96 -9.87 3.67 0.23
CA ASN A 96 -9.26 4.85 -0.38
C ASN A 96 -8.59 4.54 -1.70
N LEU A 97 -7.96 3.37 -1.86
CA LEU A 97 -7.44 2.95 -3.17
C LEU A 97 -8.53 2.87 -4.24
N LYS A 98 -9.76 2.51 -3.88
CA LYS A 98 -10.90 2.49 -4.80
C LYS A 98 -11.44 3.90 -5.05
N THR A 99 -11.61 4.69 -4.00
CA THR A 99 -12.27 6.01 -4.03
C THR A 99 -11.45 7.03 -4.80
N TRP A 100 -10.12 7.02 -4.63
CA TRP A 100 -9.22 8.02 -5.19
C TRP A 100 -8.53 7.60 -6.49
N GLN A 101 -9.12 6.64 -7.23
CA GLN A 101 -8.62 6.29 -8.57
C GLN A 101 -8.55 7.54 -9.46
N GLY A 102 -7.39 7.72 -10.11
CA GLY A 102 -7.12 8.90 -10.96
C GLY A 102 -6.61 10.14 -10.21
N THR A 103 -6.60 10.15 -8.88
CA THR A 103 -6.08 11.26 -8.07
C THR A 103 -4.72 10.89 -7.47
N ASP A 104 -3.65 11.00 -8.28
CA ASP A 104 -2.30 10.53 -7.91
C ASP A 104 -1.77 11.12 -6.61
N ARG A 105 -2.15 12.36 -6.26
CA ARG A 105 -1.76 13.03 -5.02
C ARG A 105 -2.20 12.28 -3.75
N VAL A 106 -3.29 11.51 -3.82
CA VAL A 106 -3.77 10.69 -2.70
C VAL A 106 -3.43 9.22 -2.95
N LEU A 107 -3.63 8.75 -4.19
CA LEU A 107 -3.50 7.36 -4.54
C LEU A 107 -2.07 6.82 -4.38
N VAL A 108 -1.06 7.57 -4.84
CA VAL A 108 0.35 7.13 -4.76
C VAL A 108 0.82 7.02 -3.31
N PRO A 109 0.67 8.06 -2.45
CA PRO A 109 1.04 7.91 -1.04
C PRO A 109 0.23 6.84 -0.31
N THR A 110 -1.05 6.61 -0.68
CA THR A 110 -1.84 5.52 -0.11
C THR A 110 -1.22 4.15 -0.45
N LEU A 111 -0.82 3.91 -1.70
CA LEU A 111 -0.12 2.68 -2.10
C LEU A 111 1.21 2.50 -1.35
N GLU A 112 1.98 3.57 -1.18
CA GLU A 112 3.27 3.55 -0.47
C GLU A 112 3.08 3.25 1.02
N VAL A 113 2.04 3.81 1.66
CA VAL A 113 1.71 3.51 3.06
C VAL A 113 1.20 2.08 3.21
N VAL A 114 0.36 1.58 2.30
CA VAL A 114 -0.09 0.19 2.29
C VAL A 114 1.11 -0.76 2.19
N ALA A 115 2.02 -0.54 1.25
CA ALA A 115 3.23 -1.36 1.11
C ALA A 115 4.09 -1.31 2.39
N TYR A 116 4.25 -0.14 3.00
CA TYR A 116 4.97 0.02 4.26
C TYR A 116 4.31 -0.75 5.41
N LEU A 117 2.99 -0.65 5.58
CA LEU A 117 2.26 -1.35 6.64
C LEU A 117 2.29 -2.87 6.47
N PHE A 118 2.39 -3.38 5.25
CA PHE A 118 2.71 -4.79 5.01
C PHE A 118 4.12 -5.14 5.48
N HIS A 119 5.12 -4.33 5.10
CA HIS A 119 6.51 -4.56 5.47
C HIS A 119 6.72 -4.64 6.99
N VAL A 120 5.99 -3.83 7.77
CA VAL A 120 6.03 -3.88 9.24
C VAL A 120 5.03 -4.89 9.84
N GLY A 121 4.37 -5.71 9.02
CA GLY A 121 3.48 -6.79 9.46
C GLY A 121 2.10 -6.35 9.95
N ILE A 122 1.73 -5.07 9.87
CA ILE A 122 0.43 -4.56 10.31
C ILE A 122 -0.68 -5.03 9.38
N PHE A 123 -0.51 -4.83 8.08
CA PHE A 123 -1.53 -5.21 7.09
C PHE A 123 -1.79 -6.71 7.05
N ALA A 124 -0.77 -7.53 7.31
CA ALA A 124 -0.89 -8.99 7.36
C ALA A 124 -1.81 -9.47 8.50
N ARG A 125 -1.91 -8.70 9.59
CA ARG A 125 -2.77 -9.01 10.75
C ARG A 125 -4.23 -8.59 10.56
N CYS A 126 -4.52 -7.76 9.56
CA CYS A 126 -5.88 -7.28 9.30
C CYS A 126 -6.75 -8.40 8.74
N GLY A 127 -7.87 -8.66 9.44
CA GLY A 127 -8.81 -9.71 9.08
C GLY A 127 -9.79 -9.36 7.97
N ASP A 128 -10.08 -8.10 7.76
CA ASP A 128 -11.22 -7.64 6.96
C ASP A 128 -10.84 -7.20 5.55
N VAL A 129 -9.55 -7.16 5.22
CA VAL A 129 -9.09 -6.76 3.89
C VAL A 129 -9.10 -7.94 2.91
N ASN A 130 -9.77 -7.76 1.79
CA ASN A 130 -9.71 -8.69 0.66
C ASN A 130 -8.47 -8.37 -0.21
N TYR A 131 -7.41 -9.16 -0.05
CA TYR A 131 -6.13 -8.94 -0.74
C TYR A 131 -6.23 -9.06 -2.26
N LYS A 132 -7.14 -9.90 -2.80
CA LYS A 132 -7.40 -9.96 -4.24
C LYS A 132 -7.95 -8.63 -4.75
N ASN A 133 -8.94 -8.07 -4.06
CA ASN A 133 -9.49 -6.76 -4.42
C ASN A 133 -8.44 -5.66 -4.29
N LEU A 134 -7.58 -5.72 -3.27
CA LEU A 134 -6.46 -4.79 -3.10
C LEU A 134 -5.54 -4.80 -4.34
N CYS A 135 -5.12 -5.99 -4.79
CA CYS A 135 -4.32 -6.15 -6.01
C CYS A 135 -5.03 -5.62 -7.26
N LEU A 136 -6.34 -5.84 -7.38
CA LEU A 136 -7.12 -5.33 -8.52
C LEU A 136 -7.25 -3.80 -8.50
N GLN A 137 -7.35 -3.16 -7.32
CA GLN A 137 -7.33 -1.70 -7.23
C GLN A 137 -5.94 -1.14 -7.58
N ALA A 138 -4.86 -1.77 -7.11
CA ALA A 138 -3.50 -1.41 -7.49
C ALA A 138 -3.29 -1.57 -9.00
N GLN A 139 -3.84 -2.62 -9.63
CA GLN A 139 -3.79 -2.78 -11.09
C GLN A 139 -4.48 -1.63 -11.83
N LYS A 140 -5.67 -1.24 -11.40
CA LYS A 140 -6.38 -0.10 -12.00
C LYS A 140 -5.56 1.18 -11.88
N ALA A 141 -4.91 1.39 -10.74
CA ALA A 141 -4.06 2.54 -10.49
C ALA A 141 -2.89 2.62 -11.48
N CYS A 142 -2.19 1.51 -11.74
CA CYS A 142 -1.01 1.48 -12.61
C CYS A 142 -1.32 1.21 -14.10
N TYR A 143 -2.58 0.95 -14.45
CA TYR A 143 -2.94 0.63 -15.82
C TYR A 143 -2.72 1.82 -16.76
N LYS A 144 -1.87 1.63 -17.78
CA LYS A 144 -1.51 2.63 -18.79
C LYS A 144 -0.99 3.97 -18.21
N THR A 145 -0.44 3.96 -16.99
CA THR A 145 0.16 5.18 -16.41
C THR A 145 1.58 5.38 -16.90
N GLY A 146 1.98 6.66 -17.08
CA GLY A 146 3.37 7.07 -17.27
C GLY A 146 4.10 7.37 -15.96
N ASN A 147 3.44 7.27 -14.81
CA ASN A 147 4.01 7.60 -13.51
C ASN A 147 4.78 6.40 -12.94
N VAL A 148 6.12 6.43 -13.05
CA VAL A 148 7.01 5.35 -12.57
C VAL A 148 6.88 5.13 -11.06
N ARG A 149 6.77 6.20 -10.25
CA ARG A 149 6.59 6.10 -8.80
C ARG A 149 5.32 5.33 -8.44
N LYS A 150 4.23 5.57 -9.19
CA LYS A 150 2.97 4.86 -9.01
C LYS A 150 3.10 3.37 -9.35
N ILE A 151 3.78 3.03 -10.46
CA ILE A 151 4.04 1.64 -10.84
C ILE A 151 4.88 0.95 -9.77
N GLU A 152 5.94 1.60 -9.28
CA GLU A 152 6.79 1.09 -8.21
C GLU A 152 5.99 0.80 -6.93
N ALA A 153 5.14 1.74 -6.50
CA ALA A 153 4.28 1.53 -5.35
C ALA A 153 3.34 0.33 -5.52
N CYS A 154 2.78 0.12 -6.73
CA CYS A 154 1.98 -1.06 -7.04
C CYS A 154 2.79 -2.35 -7.00
N ILE A 155 4.03 -2.36 -7.53
CA ILE A 155 4.93 -3.52 -7.49
C ILE A 155 5.19 -3.92 -6.03
N ARG A 156 5.50 -2.97 -5.15
CA ARG A 156 5.73 -3.22 -3.73
C ARG A 156 4.48 -3.77 -3.02
N VAL A 157 3.28 -3.29 -3.38
CA VAL A 157 2.02 -3.88 -2.85
C VAL A 157 1.85 -5.32 -3.31
N TYR A 158 2.14 -5.63 -4.58
CA TYR A 158 2.06 -7.01 -5.07
C TYR A 158 3.09 -7.92 -4.39
N GLY A 159 4.34 -7.46 -4.24
CA GLY A 159 5.38 -8.18 -3.51
C GLY A 159 4.95 -8.51 -2.09
N ALA A 160 4.48 -7.51 -1.38
CA ALA A 160 4.04 -7.65 0.00
C ALA A 160 2.85 -8.62 0.16
N VAL A 161 1.86 -8.58 -0.74
CA VAL A 161 0.76 -9.56 -0.73
C VAL A 161 1.25 -10.96 -1.10
N ALA A 162 2.18 -11.09 -2.07
CA ALA A 162 2.74 -12.38 -2.45
C ALA A 162 3.56 -13.03 -1.32
N GLU A 163 4.19 -12.22 -0.45
CA GLU A 163 4.96 -12.65 0.71
C GLU A 163 4.10 -13.29 1.80
N LEU A 164 2.83 -12.95 1.93
CA LEU A 164 1.91 -13.57 2.88
C LEU A 164 1.86 -15.11 2.73
N GLY A 165 2.13 -15.63 1.53
CA GLY A 165 2.19 -17.08 1.27
C GLY A 165 3.34 -17.81 1.97
N ARG A 166 4.34 -17.10 2.52
CA ARG A 166 5.49 -17.69 3.23
C ARG A 166 5.19 -17.94 4.71
N SER A 167 4.28 -17.18 5.29
CA SER A 167 4.00 -17.18 6.74
C SER A 167 3.15 -18.35 7.25
N GLY A 168 2.79 -19.33 6.41
CA GLY A 168 2.22 -20.63 6.82
C GLY A 168 0.84 -20.63 7.48
N ASP A 169 0.53 -19.67 8.31
CA ASP A 169 -0.63 -19.70 9.21
C ASP A 169 -1.97 -19.24 8.59
N ASP A 170 -1.96 -18.55 7.44
CA ASP A 170 -3.18 -17.95 6.88
C ASP A 170 -3.37 -18.27 5.37
N LEU A 171 -2.82 -19.39 4.91
CA LEU A 171 -2.84 -19.82 3.50
C LEU A 171 -4.26 -19.89 2.89
N LEU A 172 -5.29 -20.16 3.68
CA LEU A 172 -6.65 -20.28 3.17
C LEU A 172 -7.28 -18.90 2.90
N ARG A 173 -7.00 -17.92 3.74
CA ARG A 173 -7.61 -16.59 3.69
C ARG A 173 -6.99 -15.69 2.62
N GLY A 174 -5.68 -15.82 2.42
CA GLY A 174 -4.91 -15.01 1.47
C GLY A 174 -4.72 -15.61 0.08
N ARG A 175 -5.04 -16.90 -0.14
CA ARG A 175 -4.68 -17.66 -1.33
C ARG A 175 -4.99 -16.96 -2.66
N ASP A 176 -6.18 -16.44 -2.81
CA ASP A 176 -6.59 -15.75 -4.03
C ASP A 176 -5.84 -14.43 -4.25
N GLY A 177 -5.55 -13.71 -3.16
CA GLY A 177 -4.75 -12.48 -3.19
C GLY A 177 -3.30 -12.76 -3.55
N ILE A 178 -2.69 -13.77 -2.93
CA ILE A 178 -1.32 -14.22 -3.20
C ILE A 178 -1.17 -14.61 -4.67
N ARG A 179 -2.09 -15.43 -5.17
CA ARG A 179 -2.11 -15.81 -6.59
C ARG A 179 -2.27 -14.60 -7.50
N GLU A 180 -3.20 -13.71 -7.21
CA GLU A 180 -3.41 -12.49 -7.98
C GLU A 180 -2.15 -11.63 -8.01
N ALA A 181 -1.49 -11.42 -6.85
CA ALA A 181 -0.25 -10.65 -6.74
C ALA A 181 0.87 -11.24 -7.61
N ARG A 182 1.08 -12.56 -7.55
CA ARG A 182 2.09 -13.26 -8.38
C ARG A 182 1.81 -13.08 -9.87
N VAL A 183 0.57 -13.27 -10.31
CA VAL A 183 0.15 -13.04 -11.69
C VAL A 183 0.44 -11.60 -12.14
N ARG A 184 0.23 -10.60 -11.27
CA ARG A 184 0.51 -9.19 -11.58
C ARG A 184 2.01 -8.91 -11.70
N LEU A 185 2.83 -9.47 -10.81
CA LEU A 185 4.28 -9.38 -10.92
C LEU A 185 4.77 -10.01 -12.23
N GLY A 186 4.30 -11.22 -12.55
CA GLY A 186 4.61 -11.90 -13.82
C GLY A 186 4.22 -11.07 -15.05
N ALA A 187 3.03 -10.46 -15.04
CA ALA A 187 2.57 -9.60 -16.13
C ALA A 187 3.44 -8.34 -16.31
N LEU A 188 3.93 -7.76 -15.22
CA LEU A 188 4.80 -6.57 -15.28
C LEU A 188 6.20 -6.85 -15.79
N LEU A 189 6.69 -8.10 -15.79
CA LEU A 189 7.92 -8.48 -16.49
C LEU A 189 7.83 -8.31 -18.02
N PHE A 190 6.62 -8.26 -18.59
CA PHE A 190 6.40 -7.93 -20.00
C PHE A 190 6.25 -6.43 -20.27
N HIS A 191 6.40 -5.58 -19.25
CA HIS A 191 6.28 -4.13 -19.40
C HIS A 191 7.33 -3.60 -20.41
N PRO A 192 6.97 -2.64 -21.29
CA PRO A 192 7.89 -2.11 -22.29
C PRO A 192 9.11 -1.39 -21.70
N TRP A 193 9.01 -0.87 -20.48
CA TRP A 193 10.09 -0.11 -19.86
C TRP A 193 11.05 -1.00 -19.08
N PRO A 194 12.36 -1.00 -19.41
CA PRO A 194 13.38 -1.79 -18.72
C PRO A 194 13.39 -1.54 -17.21
N ARG A 195 13.24 -0.28 -16.80
CA ARG A 195 13.21 0.10 -15.37
C ARG A 195 12.10 -0.61 -14.59
N VAL A 196 10.90 -0.74 -15.18
CA VAL A 196 9.79 -1.45 -14.54
C VAL A 196 10.12 -2.93 -14.38
N LYS A 197 10.71 -3.56 -15.41
CA LYS A 197 11.15 -4.95 -15.33
C LYS A 197 12.18 -5.15 -14.21
N SER A 198 13.19 -4.26 -14.12
CA SER A 198 14.19 -4.34 -13.05
C SER A 198 13.56 -4.25 -11.66
N MET A 199 12.62 -3.31 -11.46
CA MET A 199 11.90 -3.17 -10.18
C MET A 199 11.12 -4.44 -9.81
N VAL A 200 10.49 -5.10 -10.80
CA VAL A 200 9.78 -6.37 -10.57
C VAL A 200 10.77 -7.49 -10.24
N VAL A 201 11.92 -7.54 -10.93
CA VAL A 201 12.96 -8.53 -10.67
C VAL A 201 13.50 -8.38 -9.25
N ASP A 202 13.78 -7.16 -8.80
CA ASP A 202 14.26 -6.89 -7.45
C ASP A 202 13.23 -7.36 -6.40
N GLU A 203 11.94 -7.10 -6.62
CA GLU A 203 10.86 -7.52 -5.73
C GLU A 203 10.69 -9.04 -5.72
N VAL A 204 10.70 -9.69 -6.88
CA VAL A 204 10.58 -11.16 -7.00
C VAL A 204 11.82 -11.84 -6.43
N TRP A 205 13.00 -11.25 -6.59
CA TRP A 205 14.22 -11.75 -5.95
C TRP A 205 14.08 -11.77 -4.42
N GLY A 206 13.59 -10.69 -3.83
CA GLY A 206 13.32 -10.64 -2.38
C GLY A 206 12.34 -11.72 -1.92
N LEU A 207 11.29 -11.99 -2.71
CA LEU A 207 10.31 -13.03 -2.42
C LEU A 207 10.87 -14.46 -2.48
N LEU A 208 11.84 -14.71 -3.35
CA LEU A 208 12.34 -16.05 -3.69
C LEU A 208 13.80 -16.27 -3.25
N HIS A 209 14.36 -15.41 -2.38
CA HIS A 209 15.81 -15.47 -2.06
C HIS A 209 16.28 -16.83 -1.52
N ASP A 210 15.39 -17.61 -0.90
CA ASP A 210 15.68 -18.96 -0.40
C ASP A 210 15.33 -20.08 -1.41
N ASP A 211 14.74 -19.72 -2.57
CA ASP A 211 14.35 -20.69 -3.58
C ASP A 211 15.42 -20.77 -4.68
N PRO A 212 15.95 -21.97 -5.00
CA PRO A 212 16.89 -22.16 -6.09
C PRO A 212 16.40 -21.61 -7.44
N ALA A 213 15.09 -21.51 -7.65
CA ALA A 213 14.51 -20.91 -8.84
C ALA A 213 14.85 -19.41 -8.97
N ALA A 214 15.17 -18.71 -7.88
CA ALA A 214 15.60 -17.30 -7.91
C ALA A 214 16.86 -17.11 -8.75
N GLU A 215 17.77 -18.07 -8.81
CA GLU A 215 18.99 -18.00 -9.65
C GLU A 215 18.68 -17.73 -11.12
N ARG A 216 17.50 -18.10 -11.60
CA ARG A 216 17.03 -17.84 -12.97
C ARG A 216 16.80 -16.36 -13.27
N LEU A 217 16.68 -15.53 -12.23
CA LEU A 217 16.61 -14.08 -12.38
C LEU A 217 17.98 -13.45 -12.63
N GLN A 218 19.05 -14.14 -12.24
CA GLN A 218 20.42 -13.65 -12.40
C GLN A 218 20.90 -13.78 -13.85
N GLY A 219 21.83 -12.91 -14.24
CA GLY A 219 22.48 -12.97 -15.54
C GLY A 219 21.58 -12.71 -16.74
N VAL A 220 20.35 -12.25 -16.53
CA VAL A 220 19.41 -11.87 -17.58
C VAL A 220 19.43 -10.35 -17.77
N ASP A 221 19.75 -9.91 -18.99
CA ASP A 221 19.47 -8.50 -19.37
C ASP A 221 17.96 -8.33 -19.60
N TRP A 222 17.25 -7.98 -18.54
CA TRP A 222 15.79 -7.81 -18.56
C TRP A 222 15.34 -6.69 -19.50
N GLY A 223 16.21 -5.73 -19.80
CA GLY A 223 15.93 -4.68 -20.78
C GLY A 223 15.79 -5.21 -22.18
N ARG A 224 16.55 -6.27 -22.53
CA ARG A 224 16.64 -6.89 -23.87
C ARG A 224 16.03 -8.29 -23.97
N ALA A 225 15.57 -8.85 -22.85
CA ALA A 225 14.98 -10.17 -22.82
C ALA A 225 13.76 -10.24 -23.75
N ASP A 226 13.74 -11.27 -24.62
CA ASP A 226 12.60 -11.53 -25.48
C ASP A 226 11.40 -12.10 -24.71
N LYS A 227 10.24 -12.06 -25.35
CA LYS A 227 9.00 -12.51 -24.71
C LYS A 227 9.00 -14.01 -24.39
N ALA A 228 9.68 -14.84 -25.20
CA ALA A 228 9.73 -16.28 -25.02
C ALA A 228 10.53 -16.60 -23.73
N ARG A 229 11.70 -15.98 -23.56
CA ARG A 229 12.52 -16.13 -22.35
C ARG A 229 11.79 -15.64 -21.11
N ILE A 230 11.14 -14.46 -21.17
CA ILE A 230 10.34 -13.95 -20.04
C ILE A 230 9.23 -14.93 -19.67
N LYS A 231 8.51 -15.49 -20.64
CA LYS A 231 7.44 -16.45 -20.42
C LYS A 231 7.94 -17.72 -19.72
N THR A 232 9.11 -18.25 -20.14
CA THR A 232 9.72 -19.39 -19.48
C THR A 232 10.04 -19.09 -18.02
N VAL A 233 10.73 -17.99 -17.74
CA VAL A 233 11.08 -17.60 -16.37
C VAL A 233 9.82 -17.37 -15.50
N VAL A 234 8.80 -16.69 -16.03
CA VAL A 234 7.52 -16.45 -15.32
C VAL A 234 6.84 -17.78 -14.97
N GLY A 235 6.86 -18.76 -15.88
CA GLY A 235 6.34 -20.11 -15.61
C GLY A 235 7.14 -20.86 -14.54
N ASP A 236 8.46 -20.83 -14.65
CA ASP A 236 9.38 -21.52 -13.73
C ASP A 236 9.31 -20.96 -12.29
N LEU A 237 9.03 -19.66 -12.14
CA LEU A 237 8.88 -18.98 -10.86
C LEU A 237 7.46 -19.04 -10.28
N GLY A 238 6.51 -19.69 -10.96
CA GLY A 238 5.12 -19.77 -10.52
C GLY A 238 4.41 -18.42 -10.45
N LEU A 239 4.76 -17.50 -11.36
CA LEU A 239 4.16 -16.16 -11.46
C LEU A 239 3.01 -16.12 -12.50
N VAL A 240 2.34 -17.25 -12.71
CA VAL A 240 1.21 -17.45 -13.64
C VAL A 240 -0.07 -17.78 -12.92
#